data_ab7ba122e3953584ed44e2fd9a0a61c3
#
_entry.id   ab7ba122e3953584ed44e2fd9a0a61c3
#
_cell.length_a   1.000
_cell.length_b   1.000
_cell.length_c   1.000
_cell.angle_alpha   90.00
_cell.angle_beta   90.00
_cell.angle_gamma   90.00
#
_symmetry.space_group_name_H-M   'P 1'
#
loop_
_entity.id
_entity.type
_entity.pdbx_description
1 polymer ?
#
loop_
_entity_poly.entity_id
_entity_poly.type
_entity_poly.pdbx_seq_one_letter_code
_entity_poly.pdbx_strand_id
1 'polypeptide(L)'
;LTTNPDNGDYNVTSLDVAQKTRFISVELKYDADVWAKWAEKANIDGRCINFMLMHPELVTQRINPRSITTFFNAISSVPKFEDDLPLIQMIGEGSVGVDFSSMFTMFINNKLDRIISPADILTKDEQYVMNSLTNAVGKDDDFRADISSVIATRVINYSLTLAEKGAVGKPIIDRIAKLTTDCEAFTNDLRYYMVKEIVNGNKVKFSPLMMNQDVVKMAVK
;
A
#
# COMPACT_ATOMS: atom_id res chain seq x y z
N LEU A 1 3.88 -5.89 28.19
CA LEU A 1 4.34 -7.25 27.96
C LEU A 1 3.85 -7.73 26.61
N THR A 2 4.72 -8.25 25.76
CA THR A 2 4.35 -8.88 24.48
C THR A 2 4.68 -10.36 24.56
N THR A 3 3.79 -11.21 24.08
CA THR A 3 3.99 -12.66 24.00
C THR A 3 3.42 -13.19 22.69
N ASN A 4 3.90 -14.32 22.22
CA ASN A 4 3.28 -15.06 21.15
C ASN A 4 1.98 -15.74 21.65
N PRO A 5 1.03 -16.01 20.76
CA PRO A 5 -0.18 -16.75 21.14
C PRO A 5 0.18 -18.17 21.63
N ASP A 6 -0.55 -18.64 22.64
CA ASP A 6 -0.43 -19.98 23.18
C ASP A 6 -1.40 -20.91 22.41
N ASN A 7 -1.06 -21.22 21.18
CA ASN A 7 -1.87 -22.01 20.23
C ASN A 7 -1.15 -23.27 19.71
N GLY A 8 0.01 -23.60 20.33
CA GLY A 8 0.81 -24.76 19.94
C GLY A 8 1.88 -24.51 18.89
N ASP A 9 1.85 -23.35 18.20
CA ASP A 9 2.86 -23.00 17.19
C ASP A 9 4.15 -22.43 17.81
N TYR A 10 4.06 -22.01 19.07
CA TYR A 10 5.17 -21.41 19.81
C TYR A 10 5.36 -22.10 21.16
N ASN A 11 6.60 -22.29 21.54
CA ASN A 11 6.92 -22.75 22.90
C ASN A 11 6.86 -21.55 23.85
N VAL A 12 5.68 -21.27 24.38
CA VAL A 12 5.45 -20.18 25.33
C VAL A 12 5.07 -20.74 26.69
N THR A 13 5.56 -20.11 27.77
CA THR A 13 5.09 -20.41 29.11
C THR A 13 3.72 -19.77 29.32
N SER A 14 2.68 -20.55 29.45
CA SER A 14 1.32 -20.07 29.72
C SER A 14 1.29 -19.26 31.00
N LEU A 15 0.69 -18.06 30.93
CA LEU A 15 0.38 -17.28 32.12
C LEU A 15 -0.73 -17.97 32.91
N ASP A 16 -0.58 -18.05 34.22
CA ASP A 16 -1.64 -18.52 35.09
C ASP A 16 -2.86 -17.58 35.13
N VAL A 17 -3.97 -18.02 35.69
CA VAL A 17 -5.21 -17.25 35.73
C VAL A 17 -5.03 -15.94 36.52
N ALA A 18 -4.28 -15.97 37.61
CA ALA A 18 -4.04 -14.77 38.42
C ALA A 18 -3.19 -13.73 37.70
N GLN A 19 -2.27 -14.17 36.84
CA GLN A 19 -1.50 -13.29 35.96
C GLN A 19 -2.37 -12.73 34.85
N LYS A 20 -3.16 -13.60 34.15
CA LYS A 20 -4.02 -13.17 33.04
C LYS A 20 -5.05 -12.10 33.46
N THR A 21 -5.62 -12.22 34.67
CA THR A 21 -6.61 -11.27 35.17
C THR A 21 -6.04 -9.88 35.51
N ARG A 22 -4.72 -9.73 35.59
CA ARG A 22 -4.04 -8.45 35.87
C ARG A 22 -3.70 -7.66 34.61
N PHE A 23 -3.93 -8.23 33.43
CA PHE A 23 -3.59 -7.61 32.14
C PHE A 23 -4.83 -7.50 31.26
N ILE A 24 -4.88 -6.45 30.46
CA ILE A 24 -5.77 -6.35 29.31
C ILE A 24 -5.03 -6.96 28.14
N SER A 25 -5.53 -8.07 27.60
CA SER A 25 -4.96 -8.73 26.43
C SER A 25 -5.52 -8.11 25.14
N VAL A 26 -4.64 -7.69 24.25
CA VAL A 26 -4.99 -7.17 22.93
C VAL A 26 -4.26 -7.97 21.89
N GLU A 27 -5.00 -8.54 20.95
CA GLU A 27 -4.45 -9.23 19.78
C GLU A 27 -4.15 -8.21 18.68
N LEU A 28 -2.91 -8.22 18.18
CA LEU A 28 -2.53 -7.42 17.01
C LEU A 28 -2.76 -8.25 15.75
N LYS A 29 -3.64 -7.77 14.87
CA LYS A 29 -3.88 -8.37 13.56
C LYS A 29 -3.12 -7.62 12.50
N TYR A 30 -2.73 -8.33 11.44
CA TYR A 30 -2.18 -7.72 10.25
C TYR A 30 -3.23 -6.86 9.55
N ASP A 31 -2.80 -5.69 9.11
CA ASP A 31 -3.57 -4.77 8.28
C ASP A 31 -2.67 -4.31 7.14
N ALA A 32 -3.09 -4.57 5.90
CA ALA A 32 -2.28 -4.31 4.71
C ALA A 32 -2.04 -2.81 4.49
N ASP A 33 -3.03 -1.96 4.76
CA ASP A 33 -2.91 -0.52 4.58
C ASP A 33 -1.95 0.09 5.62
N VAL A 34 -2.04 -0.37 6.86
CA VAL A 34 -1.11 0.05 7.93
C VAL A 34 0.31 -0.41 7.62
N TRP A 35 0.47 -1.65 7.14
CA TRP A 35 1.78 -2.15 6.73
C TRP A 35 2.33 -1.37 5.54
N ALA A 36 1.52 -1.10 4.51
CA ALA A 36 1.93 -0.34 3.32
C ALA A 36 2.39 1.08 3.69
N LYS A 37 1.68 1.75 4.61
CA LYS A 37 2.08 3.07 5.14
C LYS A 37 3.45 3.04 5.82
N TRP A 38 3.72 2.00 6.60
CA TRP A 38 5.03 1.79 7.20
C TRP A 38 6.09 1.47 6.13
N ALA A 39 5.78 0.61 5.16
CA ALA A 39 6.68 0.17 4.10
C ALA A 39 7.13 1.34 3.20
N GLU A 40 6.24 2.27 2.86
CA GLU A 40 6.59 3.52 2.16
C GLU A 40 7.62 4.34 2.94
N LYS A 41 7.45 4.47 4.27
CA LYS A 41 8.40 5.19 5.13
C LYS A 41 9.74 4.46 5.27
N ALA A 42 9.71 3.14 5.26
CA ALA A 42 10.88 2.27 5.34
C ALA A 42 11.61 2.12 3.98
N ASN A 43 11.12 2.78 2.92
CA ASN A 43 11.63 2.70 1.55
C ASN A 43 11.66 1.27 0.99
N ILE A 44 10.66 0.44 1.32
CA ILE A 44 10.45 -0.84 0.66
C ILE A 44 10.10 -0.58 -0.81
N ASP A 45 10.61 -1.43 -1.70
CA ASP A 45 10.36 -1.31 -3.14
C ASP A 45 8.85 -1.25 -3.44
N GLY A 46 8.46 -0.27 -4.24
CA GLY A 46 7.05 -0.03 -4.56
C GLY A 46 6.34 -1.21 -5.22
N ARG A 47 7.06 -2.05 -5.95
CA ARG A 47 6.54 -3.28 -6.56
C ARG A 47 6.11 -4.27 -5.47
N CYS A 48 6.92 -4.39 -4.41
CA CYS A 48 6.62 -5.22 -3.25
C CYS A 48 5.39 -4.71 -2.48
N ILE A 49 5.26 -3.38 -2.33
CA ILE A 49 4.10 -2.76 -1.68
C ILE A 49 2.83 -3.02 -2.51
N ASN A 50 2.90 -2.87 -3.84
CA ASN A 50 1.77 -3.19 -4.73
C ASN A 50 1.31 -4.63 -4.55
N PHE A 51 2.26 -5.58 -4.54
CA PHE A 51 1.95 -7.00 -4.36
C PHE A 51 1.22 -7.26 -3.04
N MET A 52 1.71 -6.70 -1.93
CA MET A 52 1.09 -6.91 -0.62
C MET A 52 -0.31 -6.28 -0.48
N LEU A 53 -0.54 -5.14 -1.14
CA LEU A 53 -1.87 -4.52 -1.17
C LEU A 53 -2.87 -5.32 -2.03
N MET A 54 -2.38 -6.00 -3.07
CA MET A 54 -3.21 -6.87 -3.93
C MET A 54 -3.48 -8.24 -3.30
N HIS A 55 -2.58 -8.72 -2.45
CA HIS A 55 -2.60 -10.08 -1.90
C HIS A 55 -2.43 -10.11 -0.37
N PRO A 56 -3.28 -9.39 0.39
CA PRO A 56 -3.20 -9.37 1.86
C PRO A 56 -3.49 -10.74 2.49
N GLU A 57 -4.22 -11.62 1.79
CA GLU A 57 -4.57 -12.98 2.22
C GLU A 57 -3.36 -13.92 2.35
N LEU A 58 -2.24 -13.57 1.72
CA LEU A 58 -1.01 -14.36 1.84
C LEU A 58 -0.35 -14.26 3.21
N VAL A 59 -0.71 -13.27 4.01
CA VAL A 59 -0.19 -13.10 5.37
C VAL A 59 -0.86 -14.11 6.30
N THR A 60 -0.05 -14.99 6.86
CA THR A 60 -0.48 -16.06 7.76
C THR A 60 0.38 -16.03 9.03
N GLN A 61 0.18 -16.97 9.93
CA GLN A 61 1.06 -17.11 11.11
C GLN A 61 2.52 -17.41 10.72
N ARG A 62 2.73 -18.17 9.65
CA ARG A 62 4.08 -18.53 9.15
C ARG A 62 4.66 -17.45 8.26
N ILE A 63 3.84 -16.87 7.39
CA ILE A 63 4.20 -15.79 6.47
C ILE A 63 3.78 -14.48 7.13
N ASN A 64 4.64 -13.95 7.98
CA ASN A 64 4.36 -12.76 8.78
C ASN A 64 5.08 -11.52 8.21
N PRO A 65 4.71 -10.30 8.64
CA PRO A 65 5.31 -9.07 8.13
C PRO A 65 6.85 -9.03 8.22
N ARG A 66 7.46 -9.70 9.20
CA ARG A 66 8.91 -9.77 9.36
C ARG A 66 9.54 -10.62 8.26
N SER A 67 9.03 -11.85 8.01
CA SER A 67 9.56 -12.72 6.95
C SER A 67 9.38 -12.08 5.57
N ILE A 68 8.24 -11.44 5.32
CA ILE A 68 7.95 -10.70 4.09
C ILE A 68 8.95 -9.55 3.92
N THR A 69 9.19 -8.75 4.95
CA THR A 69 10.16 -7.64 4.90
C THR A 69 11.58 -8.15 4.65
N THR A 70 11.95 -9.28 5.28
CA THR A 70 13.25 -9.92 5.05
C THR A 70 13.42 -10.34 3.60
N PHE A 71 12.39 -10.96 3.01
CA PHE A 71 12.37 -11.32 1.59
C PHE A 71 12.54 -10.10 0.69
N PHE A 72 11.73 -9.06 0.88
CA PHE A 72 11.77 -7.86 0.05
C PHE A 72 13.10 -7.11 0.16
N ASN A 73 13.69 -7.07 1.35
CA ASN A 73 15.03 -6.50 1.52
C ASN A 73 16.11 -7.34 0.81
N ALA A 74 15.99 -8.65 0.83
CA ALA A 74 16.94 -9.54 0.16
C ALA A 74 16.94 -9.36 -1.37
N ILE A 75 15.78 -9.09 -1.98
CA ILE A 75 15.67 -8.85 -3.41
C ILE A 75 15.82 -7.38 -3.82
N SER A 76 15.98 -6.46 -2.87
CA SER A 76 16.02 -5.01 -3.13
C SER A 76 17.19 -4.58 -4.03
N SER A 77 18.28 -5.36 -4.05
CA SER A 77 19.44 -5.13 -4.91
C SER A 77 19.24 -5.56 -6.37
N VAL A 78 18.14 -6.25 -6.69
CA VAL A 78 17.83 -6.69 -8.06
C VAL A 78 17.12 -5.53 -8.80
N PRO A 79 17.77 -4.87 -9.78
CA PRO A 79 17.22 -3.67 -10.42
C PRO A 79 15.94 -3.95 -11.21
N LYS A 80 15.91 -5.11 -11.87
CA LYS A 80 14.78 -5.59 -12.67
C LYS A 80 14.44 -7.00 -12.24
N PHE A 81 13.29 -7.17 -11.60
CA PHE A 81 12.87 -8.48 -11.10
C PHE A 81 12.62 -9.48 -12.24
N GLU A 82 12.13 -9.02 -13.40
CA GLU A 82 11.86 -9.83 -14.57
C GLU A 82 13.11 -10.49 -15.18
N ASP A 83 14.30 -9.90 -14.96
CA ASP A 83 15.54 -10.42 -15.53
C ASP A 83 16.11 -11.61 -14.71
N ASP A 84 15.66 -11.77 -13.44
CA ASP A 84 16.21 -12.79 -12.53
C ASP A 84 15.13 -13.48 -11.66
N LEU A 85 14.02 -13.84 -12.29
CA LEU A 85 12.90 -14.52 -11.62
C LEU A 85 13.32 -15.81 -10.89
N PRO A 86 14.25 -16.66 -11.44
CA PRO A 86 14.68 -17.87 -10.71
C PRO A 86 15.37 -17.56 -9.38
N LEU A 87 16.20 -16.52 -9.32
CA LEU A 87 16.85 -16.08 -8.08
C LEU A 87 15.81 -15.58 -7.07
N ILE A 88 14.87 -14.75 -7.53
CA ILE A 88 13.79 -14.21 -6.69
C ILE A 88 12.92 -15.34 -6.13
N GLN A 89 12.57 -16.31 -6.97
CA GLN A 89 11.84 -17.50 -6.57
C GLN A 89 12.58 -18.26 -5.47
N MET A 90 13.86 -18.54 -5.66
CA MET A 90 14.70 -19.29 -4.71
C MET A 90 14.81 -18.57 -3.35
N ILE A 91 15.05 -17.24 -3.35
CA ILE A 91 15.12 -16.44 -2.13
C ILE A 91 13.75 -16.44 -1.43
N GLY A 92 12.68 -16.32 -2.20
CA GLY A 92 11.31 -16.32 -1.69
C GLY A 92 10.94 -17.67 -1.04
N GLU A 93 11.24 -18.78 -1.68
CA GLU A 93 10.99 -20.12 -1.12
C GLU A 93 11.66 -20.31 0.23
N GLY A 94 12.90 -19.84 0.38
CA GLY A 94 13.63 -19.89 1.64
C GLY A 94 13.15 -18.93 2.73
N SER A 95 12.46 -17.85 2.37
CA SER A 95 12.06 -16.77 3.29
C SER A 95 10.59 -16.81 3.67
N VAL A 96 9.70 -16.98 2.67
CA VAL A 96 8.24 -16.86 2.79
C VAL A 96 7.48 -18.08 2.28
N GLY A 97 8.18 -19.05 1.72
CA GLY A 97 7.63 -20.32 1.23
C GLY A 97 7.22 -20.27 -0.25
N VAL A 98 6.92 -21.48 -0.77
CA VAL A 98 6.70 -21.72 -2.20
C VAL A 98 5.47 -20.96 -2.73
N ASP A 99 4.35 -20.98 -2.01
CA ASP A 99 3.10 -20.38 -2.48
C ASP A 99 3.25 -18.86 -2.65
N PHE A 100 3.78 -18.19 -1.64
CA PHE A 100 4.02 -16.74 -1.70
C PHE A 100 4.99 -16.37 -2.80
N SER A 101 6.13 -17.07 -2.90
CA SER A 101 7.16 -16.76 -3.90
C SER A 101 6.67 -17.01 -5.31
N SER A 102 5.89 -18.07 -5.55
CA SER A 102 5.27 -18.35 -6.84
C SER A 102 4.26 -17.28 -7.25
N MET A 103 3.41 -16.84 -6.34
CA MET A 103 2.48 -15.74 -6.62
C MET A 103 3.21 -14.43 -6.89
N PHE A 104 4.27 -14.13 -6.14
CA PHE A 104 5.07 -12.93 -6.37
C PHE A 104 5.76 -12.95 -7.75
N THR A 105 6.36 -14.08 -8.15
CA THR A 105 6.99 -14.20 -9.47
C THR A 105 5.97 -14.14 -10.60
N MET A 106 4.77 -14.70 -10.43
CA MET A 106 3.66 -14.53 -11.39
C MET A 106 3.21 -13.07 -11.50
N PHE A 107 3.10 -12.35 -10.37
CA PHE A 107 2.79 -10.93 -10.34
C PHE A 107 3.80 -10.11 -11.18
N ILE A 108 5.11 -10.37 -10.99
CA ILE A 108 6.17 -9.72 -11.77
C ILE A 108 6.07 -10.11 -13.26
N ASN A 109 5.93 -11.40 -13.56
CA ASN A 109 5.85 -11.89 -14.93
C ASN A 109 4.64 -11.32 -15.70
N ASN A 110 3.53 -11.09 -15.03
CA ASN A 110 2.32 -10.47 -15.58
C ASN A 110 2.42 -8.94 -15.68
N LYS A 111 3.57 -8.35 -15.35
CA LYS A 111 3.84 -6.90 -15.41
C LYS A 111 2.92 -6.04 -14.52
N LEU A 112 2.32 -6.63 -13.49
CA LEU A 112 1.46 -5.95 -12.52
C LEU A 112 2.29 -5.06 -11.55
N ASP A 113 3.60 -5.21 -11.59
CA ASP A 113 4.57 -4.38 -10.86
C ASP A 113 4.78 -2.99 -11.50
N ARG A 114 4.37 -2.78 -12.76
CA ARG A 114 4.62 -1.56 -13.54
C ARG A 114 3.64 -0.41 -13.25
N ILE A 115 3.09 -0.38 -12.06
CA ILE A 115 2.24 0.73 -11.63
C ILE A 115 3.12 1.96 -11.37
N ILE A 116 2.73 3.10 -11.95
CA ILE A 116 3.42 4.39 -11.76
C ILE A 116 3.58 4.71 -10.27
N SER A 117 4.77 5.21 -9.89
CA SER A 117 5.06 5.51 -8.48
C SER A 117 4.22 6.67 -7.95
N PRO A 118 3.85 6.70 -6.66
CA PRO A 118 3.12 7.83 -6.07
C PRO A 118 3.86 9.15 -6.19
N ALA A 119 5.19 9.13 -6.12
CA ALA A 119 6.02 10.30 -6.32
C ALA A 119 5.84 10.86 -7.74
N ASP A 120 5.89 9.99 -8.74
CA ASP A 120 5.69 10.38 -10.13
C ASP A 120 4.26 10.87 -10.39
N ILE A 121 3.25 10.24 -9.77
CA ILE A 121 1.85 10.68 -9.87
C ILE A 121 1.70 12.12 -9.38
N LEU A 122 2.37 12.49 -8.31
CA LEU A 122 2.24 13.82 -7.70
C LEU A 122 3.15 14.89 -8.35
N THR A 123 4.19 14.51 -9.11
CA THR A 123 5.21 15.45 -9.57
C THR A 123 5.41 15.52 -11.07
N LYS A 124 5.13 14.46 -11.84
CA LYS A 124 5.32 14.43 -13.29
C LYS A 124 4.23 15.19 -14.05
N ASP A 125 4.43 15.32 -15.34
CA ASP A 125 3.47 15.93 -16.27
C ASP A 125 2.07 15.33 -16.10
N GLU A 126 1.05 16.19 -16.11
CA GLU A 126 -0.33 15.81 -15.81
C GLU A 126 -0.90 14.85 -16.85
N GLN A 127 -0.70 15.14 -18.13
CA GLN A 127 -1.22 14.30 -19.20
C GLN A 127 -0.56 12.92 -19.19
N TYR A 128 0.74 12.88 -18.95
CA TYR A 128 1.48 11.62 -18.78
C TYR A 128 0.92 10.79 -17.63
N VAL A 129 0.66 11.42 -16.48
CA VAL A 129 0.12 10.75 -15.30
C VAL A 129 -1.28 10.21 -15.56
N MET A 130 -2.20 11.04 -16.10
CA MET A 130 -3.58 10.62 -16.36
C MET A 130 -3.62 9.44 -17.35
N ASN A 131 -2.84 9.51 -18.42
CA ASN A 131 -2.73 8.42 -19.39
C ASN A 131 -2.16 7.14 -18.76
N SER A 132 -1.11 7.26 -17.94
CA SER A 132 -0.47 6.12 -17.27
C SER A 132 -1.43 5.43 -16.32
N LEU A 133 -2.21 6.20 -15.55
CA LEU A 133 -3.20 5.68 -14.61
C LEU A 133 -4.36 4.98 -15.35
N THR A 134 -4.91 5.62 -16.38
CA THR A 134 -5.99 5.04 -17.18
C THR A 134 -5.56 3.76 -17.88
N ASN A 135 -4.32 3.71 -18.40
CA ASN A 135 -3.79 2.51 -19.05
C ASN A 135 -3.55 1.38 -18.05
N ALA A 136 -3.14 1.69 -16.81
CA ALA A 136 -2.91 0.70 -15.77
C ALA A 136 -4.21 0.08 -15.25
N VAL A 137 -5.25 0.91 -15.12
CA VAL A 137 -6.55 0.50 -14.55
C VAL A 137 -7.49 -0.06 -15.61
N GLY A 138 -7.32 0.32 -16.89
CA GLY A 138 -8.25 -0.04 -17.96
C GLY A 138 -9.51 0.81 -17.96
N LYS A 139 -10.46 0.48 -18.86
CA LYS A 139 -11.75 1.17 -19.01
C LYS A 139 -12.88 0.16 -19.16
N ASP A 140 -14.08 0.60 -18.86
CA ASP A 140 -15.32 -0.15 -19.05
C ASP A 140 -15.23 -1.59 -18.51
N ASP A 141 -15.43 -2.59 -19.35
CA ASP A 141 -15.42 -4.01 -18.95
C ASP A 141 -14.04 -4.52 -18.49
N ASP A 142 -12.95 -3.84 -18.89
CA ASP A 142 -11.58 -4.17 -18.49
C ASP A 142 -11.10 -3.39 -17.27
N PHE A 143 -12.01 -2.67 -16.57
CA PHE A 143 -11.64 -1.84 -15.43
C PHE A 143 -11.16 -2.68 -14.23
N ARG A 144 -9.93 -2.44 -13.82
CA ARG A 144 -9.24 -3.13 -12.73
C ARG A 144 -9.39 -2.35 -11.40
N ALA A 145 -10.50 -2.61 -10.71
CA ALA A 145 -10.79 -1.98 -9.42
C ALA A 145 -9.72 -2.27 -8.35
N ASP A 146 -9.10 -3.44 -8.38
CA ASP A 146 -7.99 -3.83 -7.53
C ASP A 146 -6.77 -2.92 -7.71
N ILE A 147 -6.35 -2.69 -8.95
CA ILE A 147 -5.23 -1.78 -9.27
C ILE A 147 -5.58 -0.35 -8.88
N SER A 148 -6.81 0.10 -9.18
CA SER A 148 -7.30 1.44 -8.82
C SER A 148 -7.19 1.68 -7.29
N SER A 149 -7.63 0.71 -6.48
CA SER A 149 -7.54 0.77 -5.01
C SER A 149 -6.09 0.80 -4.51
N VAL A 150 -5.20 -0.01 -5.08
CA VAL A 150 -3.78 -0.02 -4.74
C VAL A 150 -3.14 1.34 -5.01
N ILE A 151 -3.40 1.92 -6.18
CA ILE A 151 -2.87 3.25 -6.55
C ILE A 151 -3.39 4.32 -5.57
N ALA A 152 -4.69 4.30 -5.29
CA ALA A 152 -5.31 5.25 -4.36
C ALA A 152 -4.67 5.17 -2.95
N THR A 153 -4.56 3.97 -2.39
CA THR A 153 -3.93 3.73 -1.08
C THR A 153 -2.49 4.25 -1.06
N ARG A 154 -1.71 3.98 -2.09
CA ARG A 154 -0.33 4.45 -2.18
C ARG A 154 -0.23 5.97 -2.30
N VAL A 155 -1.10 6.60 -3.08
CA VAL A 155 -1.17 8.08 -3.19
C VAL A 155 -1.53 8.70 -1.84
N ILE A 156 -2.50 8.15 -1.12
CA ILE A 156 -2.87 8.58 0.24
C ILE A 156 -1.64 8.50 1.16
N ASN A 157 -1.02 7.32 1.27
CA ASN A 157 0.10 7.08 2.17
C ASN A 157 1.30 7.98 1.88
N TYR A 158 1.63 8.14 0.61
CA TYR A 158 2.73 9.00 0.19
C TYR A 158 2.44 10.48 0.46
N SER A 159 1.21 10.94 0.22
CA SER A 159 0.79 12.31 0.53
C SER A 159 0.92 12.61 2.03
N LEU A 160 0.51 11.68 2.89
CA LEU A 160 0.65 11.82 4.33
C LEU A 160 2.13 11.81 4.77
N THR A 161 2.95 10.98 4.15
CA THR A 161 4.41 10.97 4.39
C THR A 161 5.05 12.30 3.99
N LEU A 162 4.65 12.90 2.86
CA LEU A 162 5.09 14.25 2.47
C LEU A 162 4.66 15.31 3.48
N ALA A 163 3.45 15.21 4.03
CA ALA A 163 2.96 16.15 5.05
C ALA A 163 3.78 16.07 6.35
N GLU A 164 4.14 14.87 6.79
CA GLU A 164 5.02 14.66 7.95
C GLU A 164 6.42 15.27 7.72
N LYS A 165 6.94 15.17 6.50
CA LYS A 165 8.22 15.77 6.10
C LYS A 165 8.15 17.27 5.83
N GLY A 166 6.96 17.88 5.92
CA GLY A 166 6.76 19.30 5.60
C GLY A 166 6.85 19.64 4.11
N ALA A 167 6.83 18.65 3.23
CA ALA A 167 7.06 18.79 1.78
C ALA A 167 5.76 19.00 0.97
N VAL A 168 4.63 19.31 1.60
CA VAL A 168 3.36 19.58 0.91
C VAL A 168 3.27 21.07 0.57
N GLY A 169 3.32 21.36 -0.71
CA GLY A 169 3.09 22.70 -1.28
C GLY A 169 1.84 22.73 -2.17
N LYS A 170 1.49 23.93 -2.65
CA LYS A 170 0.34 24.15 -3.54
C LYS A 170 0.31 23.20 -4.74
N PRO A 171 1.42 22.93 -5.47
CA PRO A 171 1.40 22.01 -6.62
C PRO A 171 0.93 20.59 -6.26
N ILE A 172 1.29 20.09 -5.07
CA ILE A 172 0.85 18.76 -4.60
C ILE A 172 -0.66 18.78 -4.31
N ILE A 173 -1.15 19.84 -3.66
CA ILE A 173 -2.58 20.00 -3.34
C ILE A 173 -3.40 20.08 -4.64
N ASP A 174 -2.98 20.91 -5.60
CA ASP A 174 -3.64 21.06 -6.89
C ASP A 174 -3.65 19.73 -7.67
N ARG A 175 -2.56 18.96 -7.62
CA ARG A 175 -2.48 17.65 -8.24
C ARG A 175 -3.45 16.65 -7.60
N ILE A 176 -3.51 16.59 -6.26
CA ILE A 176 -4.46 15.72 -5.55
C ILE A 176 -5.90 16.12 -5.90
N ALA A 177 -6.21 17.42 -5.94
CA ALA A 177 -7.53 17.88 -6.36
C ALA A 177 -7.89 17.35 -7.76
N LYS A 178 -7.01 17.49 -8.74
CA LYS A 178 -7.25 16.99 -10.11
C LYS A 178 -7.38 15.47 -10.20
N LEU A 179 -6.57 14.72 -9.46
CA LEU A 179 -6.69 13.26 -9.40
C LEU A 179 -8.07 12.84 -8.88
N THR A 180 -8.60 13.57 -7.90
CA THR A 180 -9.87 13.24 -7.28
C THR A 180 -11.09 13.82 -8.00
N THR A 181 -10.93 14.78 -8.91
CA THR A 181 -12.04 15.35 -9.70
C THR A 181 -12.09 14.80 -11.13
N ASP A 182 -10.96 14.68 -11.80
CA ASP A 182 -10.89 14.50 -13.25
C ASP A 182 -10.34 13.13 -13.68
N CYS A 183 -9.65 12.39 -12.79
CA CYS A 183 -9.01 11.14 -13.18
C CYS A 183 -10.01 9.97 -13.27
N GLU A 184 -10.21 9.44 -14.49
CA GLU A 184 -11.10 8.29 -14.74
C GLU A 184 -10.62 6.98 -14.13
N ALA A 185 -9.36 6.90 -13.72
CA ALA A 185 -8.81 5.71 -13.05
C ALA A 185 -9.42 5.45 -11.67
N PHE A 186 -10.15 6.41 -11.10
CA PHE A 186 -10.77 6.28 -9.77
C PHE A 186 -12.29 6.44 -9.86
N THR A 187 -13.01 5.50 -9.25
CA THR A 187 -14.47 5.63 -9.06
C THR A 187 -14.80 6.79 -8.11
N ASN A 188 -16.04 7.27 -8.15
CA ASN A 188 -16.46 8.38 -7.28
C ASN A 188 -16.30 8.06 -5.80
N ASP A 189 -16.62 6.83 -5.37
CA ASP A 189 -16.45 6.38 -3.99
C ASP A 189 -14.97 6.39 -3.58
N LEU A 190 -14.10 5.95 -4.48
CA LEU A 190 -12.66 5.92 -4.22
C LEU A 190 -12.05 7.33 -4.18
N ARG A 191 -12.51 8.24 -5.04
CA ARG A 191 -12.13 9.66 -5.02
C ARG A 191 -12.52 10.31 -3.68
N TYR A 192 -13.76 10.08 -3.24
CA TYR A 192 -14.23 10.56 -1.93
C TYR A 192 -13.40 9.99 -0.79
N TYR A 193 -13.15 8.68 -0.81
CA TYR A 193 -12.29 8.01 0.16
C TYR A 193 -10.89 8.63 0.22
N MET A 194 -10.25 8.86 -0.94
CA MET A 194 -8.93 9.50 -1.03
C MET A 194 -8.91 10.87 -0.35
N VAL A 195 -9.86 11.75 -0.67
CA VAL A 195 -9.93 13.08 -0.08
C VAL A 195 -10.13 12.99 1.44
N LYS A 196 -11.06 12.15 1.89
CA LYS A 196 -11.36 11.94 3.30
C LYS A 196 -10.13 11.48 4.09
N GLU A 197 -9.44 10.46 3.60
CA GLU A 197 -8.26 9.90 4.30
C GLU A 197 -7.08 10.88 4.31
N ILE A 198 -6.82 11.57 3.20
CA ILE A 198 -5.74 12.58 3.11
C ILE A 198 -6.02 13.74 4.07
N VAL A 199 -7.24 14.28 4.07
CA VAL A 199 -7.60 15.41 4.93
C VAL A 199 -7.62 14.99 6.41
N ASN A 200 -8.19 13.84 6.74
CA ASN A 200 -8.23 13.35 8.13
C ASN A 200 -6.83 13.02 8.66
N GLY A 201 -5.96 12.51 7.80
CA GLY A 201 -4.59 12.17 8.18
C GLY A 201 -3.71 13.39 8.50
N ASN A 202 -3.95 14.54 7.84
CA ASN A 202 -3.29 15.80 8.18
C ASN A 202 -4.13 17.03 7.78
N LYS A 203 -5.06 17.40 8.65
CA LYS A 203 -5.98 18.52 8.43
C LYS A 203 -5.27 19.86 8.16
N VAL A 204 -4.16 20.12 8.86
CA VAL A 204 -3.42 21.38 8.72
C VAL A 204 -2.89 21.59 7.31
N LYS A 205 -2.32 20.56 6.72
CA LYS A 205 -1.70 20.63 5.38
C LYS A 205 -2.70 20.49 4.24
N PHE A 206 -3.77 19.71 4.42
CA PHE A 206 -4.71 19.36 3.35
C PHE A 206 -6.09 20.04 3.44
N SER A 207 -6.33 20.90 4.45
CA SER A 207 -7.55 21.71 4.48
C SER A 207 -7.84 22.51 3.20
N PRO A 208 -6.85 22.96 2.39
CA PRO A 208 -7.15 23.63 1.13
C PRO A 208 -7.88 22.76 0.11
N LEU A 209 -7.77 21.43 0.18
CA LEU A 209 -8.58 20.51 -0.65
C LEU A 209 -10.08 20.69 -0.40
N MET A 210 -10.50 20.93 0.84
CA MET A 210 -11.91 21.18 1.20
C MET A 210 -12.41 22.58 0.79
N MET A 211 -11.52 23.46 0.35
CA MET A 211 -11.86 24.78 -0.20
C MET A 211 -11.94 24.76 -1.72
N ASN A 212 -11.50 23.67 -2.36
CA ASN A 212 -11.58 23.50 -3.80
C ASN A 212 -13.02 23.16 -4.19
N GLN A 213 -13.64 24.02 -5.04
CA GLN A 213 -15.04 23.90 -5.41
C GLN A 213 -15.39 22.58 -6.11
N ASP A 214 -14.47 22.05 -6.91
CA ASP A 214 -14.71 20.83 -7.67
C ASP A 214 -14.60 19.60 -6.77
N VAL A 215 -13.66 19.60 -5.81
CA VAL A 215 -13.58 18.58 -4.76
C VAL A 215 -14.83 18.57 -3.89
N VAL A 216 -15.33 19.75 -3.50
CA VAL A 216 -16.58 19.87 -2.73
C VAL A 216 -17.78 19.35 -3.50
N LYS A 217 -17.91 19.71 -4.79
CA LYS A 217 -18.99 19.20 -5.65
C LYS A 217 -18.95 17.68 -5.81
N MET A 218 -17.76 17.11 -5.94
CA MET A 218 -17.57 15.66 -6.01
C MET A 218 -17.99 14.97 -4.72
N ALA A 219 -17.68 15.56 -3.56
CA ALA A 219 -17.98 15.00 -2.25
C ALA A 219 -19.49 15.06 -1.88
N VAL A 220 -20.30 15.87 -2.58
CA VAL A 220 -21.76 16.06 -2.31
C VAL A 220 -22.61 15.22 -3.28
N LYS A 221 -22.05 14.68 -4.36
CA LYS A 221 -22.74 13.77 -5.29
C LYS A 221 -22.69 12.33 -4.78
#